data_5d3c77b9279518ae9c894d1c4d8ef3a1
#
_entry.id   5d3c77b9279518ae9c894d1c4d8ef3a1
#
_cell.length_a   1.000
_cell.length_b   1.000
_cell.length_c   1.000
_cell.angle_alpha   90.00
_cell.angle_beta   90.00
_cell.angle_gamma   90.00
#
_symmetry.space_group_name_H-M   'P 1'
#
loop_
_entity.id
_entity.type
_entity.pdbx_description
1 polymer ?
#
loop_
_entity_poly.entity_id
_entity_poly.type
_entity_poly.pdbx_seq_one_letter_code
_entity_poly.pdbx_strand_id
1 'polypeptide(L)'
;MCSAAFTDERIKIGDDIMARRSQPKDIPEDLRQSLVKLLTNFADELKQEDLRQKVRALVPAFHTLRDLGSSLIPKSEASSARDRIIAYLKQYPFTVIDGNELMVVSGISEWARRVRELRVQFGWWIYSGVTFNQIALNEEDAIALKAMGIELED
;
A
#
# COMPACT_ATOMS: atom_id res chain seq x y z
N MET A 1 18.38 -48.66 22.49
CA MET A 1 19.30 -47.77 21.75
C MET A 1 18.67 -47.49 20.40
N CYS A 2 17.87 -46.44 20.28
CA CYS A 2 17.31 -45.99 19.00
C CYS A 2 17.95 -44.64 18.69
N SER A 3 18.87 -44.65 17.72
CA SER A 3 19.50 -43.46 17.18
C SER A 3 18.54 -42.91 16.09
N ALA A 4 17.87 -41.83 16.39
CA ALA A 4 17.11 -41.07 15.37
C ALA A 4 18.13 -40.14 14.68
N ALA A 5 18.43 -40.44 13.42
CA ALA A 5 19.18 -39.55 12.56
C ALA A 5 18.25 -38.37 12.17
N PHE A 6 18.56 -37.21 12.74
CA PHE A 6 17.94 -35.94 12.35
C PHE A 6 18.64 -35.49 11.07
N THR A 7 18.04 -35.78 9.93
CA THR A 7 18.49 -35.25 8.65
C THR A 7 18.10 -33.76 8.59
N ASP A 8 19.12 -32.92 8.64
CA ASP A 8 19.07 -31.46 8.43
C ASP A 8 18.72 -31.17 6.96
N GLU A 9 17.46 -31.33 6.60
CA GLU A 9 16.93 -30.71 5.39
C GLU A 9 16.73 -29.21 5.67
N ARG A 10 17.80 -28.48 5.53
CA ARG A 10 17.70 -27.02 5.38
C ARG A 10 16.78 -26.73 4.22
N ILE A 11 15.57 -26.34 4.56
CA ILE A 11 14.60 -25.81 3.61
C ILE A 11 15.29 -24.65 2.88
N LYS A 12 15.65 -24.86 1.64
CA LYS A 12 16.06 -23.81 0.70
C LYS A 12 14.83 -22.96 0.36
N ILE A 13 14.39 -22.17 1.32
CA ILE A 13 13.34 -21.14 1.14
C ILE A 13 14.08 -19.80 0.94
N GLY A 14 14.79 -19.63 -0.10
CA GLY A 14 15.55 -18.40 -0.20
C GLY A 14 15.77 -17.82 -1.57
N ASP A 15 15.98 -18.63 -2.56
CA ASP A 15 16.56 -18.12 -3.80
C ASP A 15 15.55 -17.81 -4.92
N ASP A 16 14.32 -18.30 -4.82
CA ASP A 16 13.29 -18.06 -5.86
C ASP A 16 12.38 -16.86 -5.61
N ILE A 17 12.38 -16.30 -4.40
CA ILE A 17 11.50 -15.16 -4.06
C ILE A 17 12.18 -13.82 -4.35
N MET A 18 13.49 -13.83 -4.54
CA MET A 18 14.28 -12.66 -4.96
C MET A 18 14.53 -12.62 -6.48
N ALA A 19 13.81 -13.43 -7.28
CA ALA A 19 13.78 -13.20 -8.70
C ALA A 19 13.43 -11.74 -8.93
N ARG A 20 14.42 -10.97 -9.37
CA ARG A 20 14.30 -9.56 -9.75
C ARG A 20 12.95 -9.39 -10.38
N ARG A 21 12.08 -8.59 -9.77
CA ARG A 21 10.90 -8.06 -10.43
C ARG A 21 11.37 -7.47 -11.75
N SER A 22 11.39 -8.29 -12.80
CA SER A 22 11.47 -7.79 -14.15
C SER A 22 10.29 -6.83 -14.25
N GLN A 23 10.59 -5.57 -14.44
CA GLN A 23 9.58 -4.52 -14.52
C GLN A 23 8.88 -4.69 -15.86
N PRO A 24 7.70 -5.32 -15.92
CA PRO A 24 6.85 -5.17 -17.08
C PRO A 24 6.50 -3.69 -17.17
N LYS A 25 6.18 -3.21 -18.33
CA LYS A 25 5.39 -2.00 -18.49
C LYS A 25 4.03 -2.34 -17.87
N ASP A 26 3.88 -2.11 -16.57
CA ASP A 26 2.65 -2.45 -15.87
C ASP A 26 1.60 -1.45 -16.32
N ILE A 27 0.94 -1.77 -17.43
CA ILE A 27 -0.23 -1.07 -17.89
C ILE A 27 -1.33 -1.44 -16.90
N PRO A 28 -2.01 -0.48 -16.25
CA PRO A 28 -3.03 -0.77 -15.25
C PRO A 28 -4.08 -1.77 -15.72
N GLU A 29 -4.42 -1.75 -17.02
CA GLU A 29 -5.39 -2.67 -17.61
C GLU A 29 -4.88 -4.13 -17.64
N ASP A 30 -3.60 -4.36 -17.94
CA ASP A 30 -3.02 -5.71 -17.94
C ASP A 30 -3.00 -6.29 -16.53
N LEU A 31 -2.67 -5.46 -15.53
CA LEU A 31 -2.71 -5.84 -14.13
C LEU A 31 -4.13 -6.15 -13.66
N ARG A 32 -5.10 -5.34 -14.08
CA ARG A 32 -6.51 -5.58 -13.78
C ARG A 32 -6.98 -6.92 -14.35
N GLN A 33 -6.66 -7.23 -15.61
CA GLN A 33 -7.02 -8.49 -16.25
C GLN A 33 -6.34 -9.68 -15.57
N SER A 34 -5.08 -9.54 -15.21
CA SER A 34 -4.34 -10.56 -14.46
C SER A 34 -4.95 -10.83 -13.10
N LEU A 35 -5.36 -9.78 -12.38
CA LEU A 35 -6.03 -9.90 -11.09
C LEU A 35 -7.37 -10.62 -11.21
N VAL A 36 -8.19 -10.27 -12.20
CA VAL A 36 -9.48 -10.95 -12.46
C VAL A 36 -9.25 -12.45 -12.71
N LYS A 37 -8.25 -12.81 -13.52
CA LYS A 37 -7.91 -14.21 -13.78
C LYS A 37 -7.48 -14.95 -12.52
N LEU A 38 -6.63 -14.33 -11.69
CA LEU A 38 -6.18 -14.93 -10.42
C LEU A 38 -7.33 -15.17 -9.47
N LEU A 39 -8.26 -14.21 -9.34
CA LEU A 39 -9.44 -14.34 -8.47
C LEU A 39 -10.43 -15.35 -9.00
N THR A 40 -10.61 -15.45 -10.31
CA THR A 40 -11.47 -16.47 -10.93
C THR A 40 -10.92 -17.87 -10.65
N ASN A 41 -9.62 -18.08 -10.83
CA ASN A 41 -8.98 -19.36 -10.56
C ASN A 41 -9.02 -19.73 -9.06
N PHE A 42 -8.99 -18.74 -8.19
CA PHE A 42 -9.03 -18.95 -6.74
C PHE A 42 -10.36 -19.56 -6.27
N ALA A 43 -11.44 -19.47 -7.04
CA ALA A 43 -12.72 -20.10 -6.71
C ALA A 43 -12.61 -21.62 -6.51
N ASP A 44 -11.71 -22.29 -7.24
CA ASP A 44 -11.46 -23.72 -7.08
C ASP A 44 -10.59 -24.01 -5.85
N GLU A 45 -9.64 -23.15 -5.55
CA GLU A 45 -8.79 -23.26 -4.35
C GLU A 45 -9.61 -23.10 -3.06
N LEU A 46 -10.71 -22.33 -3.07
CA LEU A 46 -11.59 -22.18 -1.92
C LEU A 46 -12.23 -23.50 -1.47
N LYS A 47 -12.36 -24.47 -2.38
CA LYS A 47 -12.96 -25.80 -2.10
C LYS A 47 -11.97 -26.73 -1.40
N GLN A 48 -10.67 -26.42 -1.40
CA GLN A 48 -9.65 -27.21 -0.72
C GLN A 48 -9.84 -27.15 0.80
N GLU A 49 -9.41 -28.17 1.54
CA GLU A 49 -9.50 -28.17 3.00
C GLU A 49 -8.31 -27.46 3.65
N ASP A 50 -7.12 -27.52 3.05
CA ASP A 50 -5.89 -26.95 3.59
C ASP A 50 -5.90 -25.42 3.53
N LEU A 51 -5.99 -24.79 4.70
CA LEU A 51 -5.93 -23.34 4.86
C LEU A 51 -4.64 -22.72 4.29
N ARG A 52 -3.49 -23.37 4.51
CA ARG A 52 -2.20 -22.86 4.03
C ARG A 52 -2.15 -22.81 2.51
N GLN A 53 -2.69 -23.80 1.86
CA GLN A 53 -2.79 -23.85 0.40
C GLN A 53 -3.68 -22.71 -0.13
N LYS A 54 -4.84 -22.49 0.46
CA LYS A 54 -5.71 -21.34 0.12
C LYS A 54 -5.00 -20.01 0.27
N VAL A 55 -4.32 -19.80 1.39
CA VAL A 55 -3.56 -18.56 1.64
C VAL A 55 -2.46 -18.37 0.60
N ARG A 56 -1.69 -19.41 0.29
CA ARG A 56 -0.61 -19.34 -0.72
C ARG A 56 -1.15 -19.05 -2.13
N ALA A 57 -2.28 -19.62 -2.49
CA ALA A 57 -2.94 -19.38 -3.77
C ALA A 57 -3.42 -17.92 -3.93
N LEU A 58 -3.76 -17.25 -2.81
CA LEU A 58 -4.21 -15.86 -2.82
C LEU A 58 -3.04 -14.85 -2.88
N VAL A 59 -1.84 -15.22 -2.47
CA VAL A 59 -0.67 -14.33 -2.44
C VAL A 59 -0.39 -13.63 -3.77
N PRO A 60 -0.43 -14.30 -4.95
CA PRO A 60 -0.22 -13.62 -6.24
C PRO A 60 -1.27 -12.54 -6.53
N ALA A 61 -2.54 -12.78 -6.19
CA ALA A 61 -3.61 -11.79 -6.36
C ALA A 61 -3.38 -10.55 -5.49
N PHE A 62 -2.93 -10.75 -4.24
CA PHE A 62 -2.58 -9.65 -3.34
C PHE A 62 -1.42 -8.80 -3.87
N HIS A 63 -0.38 -9.43 -4.44
CA HIS A 63 0.72 -8.71 -5.07
C HIS A 63 0.26 -7.94 -6.31
N THR A 64 -0.52 -8.57 -7.19
CA THR A 64 -1.05 -7.93 -8.40
C THR A 64 -1.94 -6.74 -8.07
N LEU A 65 -2.77 -6.83 -7.01
CA LEU A 65 -3.60 -5.72 -6.54
C LEU A 65 -2.74 -4.52 -6.09
N ARG A 66 -1.65 -4.78 -5.36
CA ARG A 66 -0.71 -3.72 -4.94
C ARG A 66 -0.01 -3.08 -6.14
N ASP A 67 0.41 -3.89 -7.10
CA ASP A 67 1.06 -3.40 -8.31
C ASP A 67 0.08 -2.57 -9.16
N LEU A 68 -1.19 -2.99 -9.24
CA LEU A 68 -2.27 -2.23 -9.87
C LEU A 68 -2.46 -0.86 -9.20
N GLY A 69 -2.61 -0.81 -7.87
CA GLY A 69 -2.75 0.45 -7.14
C GLY A 69 -1.56 1.39 -7.39
N SER A 70 -0.33 0.89 -7.30
CA SER A 70 0.87 1.68 -7.54
C SER A 70 1.06 2.11 -9.00
N SER A 71 0.44 1.44 -9.96
CA SER A 71 0.50 1.77 -11.39
C SER A 71 -0.43 2.92 -11.80
N LEU A 72 -1.34 3.34 -10.93
CA LEU A 72 -2.24 4.46 -11.18
C LEU A 72 -1.49 5.78 -11.35
N ILE A 73 -0.30 5.91 -10.74
CA ILE A 73 0.63 7.00 -11.00
C ILE A 73 1.77 6.46 -11.86
N PRO A 74 1.99 7.01 -13.07
CA PRO A 74 3.02 6.52 -13.97
C PRO A 74 4.42 6.59 -13.35
N LYS A 75 5.26 5.58 -13.60
CA LYS A 75 6.65 5.55 -13.10
C LYS A 75 7.51 6.72 -13.59
N SER A 76 7.15 7.31 -14.72
CA SER A 76 7.79 8.54 -15.23
C SER A 76 7.52 9.76 -14.35
N GLU A 77 6.41 9.76 -13.63
CA GLU A 77 6.02 10.83 -12.72
C GLU A 77 6.51 10.55 -11.30
N ALA A 78 6.39 9.30 -10.83
CA ALA A 78 6.78 8.92 -9.48
C ALA A 78 7.39 7.51 -9.45
N SER A 79 8.71 7.45 -9.24
CA SER A 79 9.47 6.19 -9.32
C SER A 79 9.42 5.36 -8.04
N SER A 80 9.26 6.00 -6.89
CA SER A 80 9.24 5.35 -5.58
C SER A 80 7.87 5.45 -4.90
N ALA A 81 7.64 4.61 -3.88
CA ALA A 81 6.43 4.69 -3.06
C ALA A 81 6.27 6.07 -2.40
N ARG A 82 7.38 6.67 -1.96
CA ARG A 82 7.38 8.02 -1.41
C ARG A 82 6.99 9.07 -2.46
N ASP A 83 7.55 8.97 -3.66
CA ASP A 83 7.26 9.92 -4.73
C ASP A 83 5.79 9.85 -5.16
N ARG A 84 5.20 8.63 -5.16
CA ARG A 84 3.76 8.46 -5.43
C ARG A 84 2.88 9.10 -4.34
N ILE A 85 3.24 8.96 -3.07
CA ILE A 85 2.55 9.68 -1.99
C ILE A 85 2.65 11.18 -2.20
N ILE A 86 3.83 11.70 -2.52
CA ILE A 86 4.04 13.13 -2.79
C ILE A 86 3.18 13.61 -3.97
N ALA A 87 3.18 12.87 -5.07
CA ALA A 87 2.39 13.22 -6.26
C ALA A 87 0.90 13.27 -5.92
N TYR A 88 0.41 12.26 -5.19
CA TYR A 88 -0.98 12.20 -4.76
C TYR A 88 -1.37 13.35 -3.83
N LEU A 89 -0.57 13.64 -2.81
CA LEU A 89 -0.81 14.76 -1.88
C LEU A 89 -0.78 16.12 -2.59
N LYS A 90 0.09 16.29 -3.59
CA LYS A 90 0.15 17.54 -4.39
C LYS A 90 -1.05 17.72 -5.30
N GLN A 91 -1.63 16.64 -5.77
CA GLN A 91 -2.81 16.67 -6.63
C GLN A 91 -4.07 17.06 -5.85
N TYR A 92 -4.12 16.74 -4.55
CA TYR A 92 -5.26 16.98 -3.67
C TYR A 92 -4.84 17.81 -2.43
N PRO A 93 -4.45 19.10 -2.62
CA PRO A 93 -4.14 19.97 -1.50
C PRO A 93 -5.40 20.28 -0.71
N PHE A 94 -5.28 20.48 0.59
CA PHE A 94 -6.38 20.82 1.49
C PHE A 94 -7.53 19.81 1.51
N THR A 95 -7.25 18.57 1.19
CA THR A 95 -8.23 17.49 1.17
C THR A 95 -7.92 16.49 2.27
N VAL A 96 -8.96 16.00 2.96
CA VAL A 96 -8.81 14.87 3.88
C VAL A 96 -8.58 13.60 3.05
N ILE A 97 -7.45 12.96 3.29
CA ILE A 97 -7.04 11.74 2.56
C ILE A 97 -7.03 10.58 3.54
N ASP A 98 -7.77 9.51 3.24
CA ASP A 98 -7.77 8.30 4.05
C ASP A 98 -6.44 7.53 3.92
N GLY A 99 -6.03 6.89 5.01
CA GLY A 99 -4.80 6.10 5.01
C GLY A 99 -4.81 4.94 4.01
N ASN A 100 -5.99 4.39 3.68
CA ASN A 100 -6.11 3.34 2.67
C ASN A 100 -5.85 3.87 1.26
N GLU A 101 -6.18 5.13 0.96
CA GLU A 101 -5.81 5.75 -0.32
C GLU A 101 -4.29 5.82 -0.46
N LEU A 102 -3.59 6.22 0.61
CA LEU A 102 -2.14 6.27 0.63
C LEU A 102 -1.51 4.87 0.53
N MET A 103 -2.14 3.86 1.11
CA MET A 103 -1.72 2.46 0.97
C MET A 103 -1.85 1.99 -0.48
N VAL A 104 -2.97 2.30 -1.13
CA VAL A 104 -3.23 1.91 -2.53
C VAL A 104 -2.23 2.58 -3.45
N VAL A 105 -2.13 3.90 -3.42
CA VAL A 105 -1.28 4.67 -4.34
C VAL A 105 0.21 4.39 -4.14
N SER A 106 0.65 4.18 -2.89
CA SER A 106 2.03 3.85 -2.60
C SER A 106 2.41 2.40 -2.95
N GLY A 107 1.42 1.49 -2.95
CA GLY A 107 1.62 0.06 -3.13
C GLY A 107 2.39 -0.60 -1.98
N ILE A 108 2.42 0.01 -0.79
CA ILE A 108 3.10 -0.52 0.40
C ILE A 108 2.21 -0.41 1.64
N SER A 109 2.33 -1.38 2.54
CA SER A 109 1.64 -1.36 3.84
C SER A 109 2.19 -0.31 4.81
N GLU A 110 3.45 0.06 4.67
CA GLU A 110 4.15 1.00 5.56
C GLU A 110 4.07 2.47 5.08
N TRP A 111 2.97 2.85 4.44
CA TRP A 111 2.75 4.21 3.94
C TRP A 111 2.84 5.25 5.08
N ALA A 112 2.36 4.94 6.28
CA ALA A 112 2.39 5.84 7.43
C ALA A 112 3.82 6.24 7.82
N ARG A 113 4.78 5.32 7.71
CA ARG A 113 6.20 5.63 7.91
C ARG A 113 6.69 6.65 6.87
N ARG A 114 6.30 6.51 5.61
CA ARG A 114 6.68 7.46 4.54
C ARG A 114 6.08 8.84 4.78
N VAL A 115 4.83 8.91 5.20
CA VAL A 115 4.18 10.18 5.60
C VAL A 115 4.93 10.83 6.77
N ARG A 116 5.32 10.05 7.78
CA ARG A 116 6.12 10.56 8.90
C ARG A 116 7.48 11.09 8.44
N GLU A 117 8.17 10.42 7.53
CA GLU A 117 9.42 10.89 6.95
C GLU A 117 9.22 12.23 6.24
N LEU A 118 8.14 12.39 5.45
CA LEU A 118 7.80 13.64 4.78
C LEU A 118 7.61 14.80 5.78
N ARG A 119 6.91 14.55 6.87
CA ARG A 119 6.69 15.56 7.92
C ARG A 119 7.98 15.96 8.64
N VAL A 120 8.74 14.96 9.11
CA VAL A 120 9.87 15.16 10.03
C VAL A 120 11.15 15.56 9.30
N GLN A 121 11.44 14.91 8.17
CA GLN A 121 12.71 15.11 7.44
C GLN A 121 12.60 16.16 6.35
N PHE A 122 11.43 16.32 5.74
CA PHE A 122 11.23 17.21 4.60
C PHE A 122 10.33 18.42 4.90
N GLY A 123 9.83 18.55 6.14
CA GLY A 123 9.04 19.71 6.56
C GLY A 123 7.68 19.87 5.90
N TRP A 124 7.08 18.78 5.39
CA TRP A 124 5.77 18.84 4.79
C TRP A 124 4.67 19.07 5.83
N TRP A 125 3.77 19.98 5.53
CA TRP A 125 2.62 20.28 6.38
C TRP A 125 1.50 19.26 6.13
N ILE A 126 1.66 18.08 6.71
CA ILE A 126 0.68 17.00 6.67
C ILE A 126 0.19 16.79 8.10
N TYR A 127 -1.07 17.04 8.35
CA TYR A 127 -1.69 16.83 9.66
C TYR A 127 -2.38 15.48 9.71
N SER A 128 -2.30 14.80 10.86
CA SER A 128 -3.18 13.66 11.14
C SER A 128 -4.52 14.17 11.65
N GLY A 129 -5.59 13.39 11.52
CA GLY A 129 -6.90 13.76 12.06
C GLY A 129 -6.86 14.16 13.55
N VAL A 130 -6.08 13.42 14.36
CA VAL A 130 -5.89 13.76 15.80
C VAL A 130 -5.21 15.12 15.97
N THR A 131 -4.15 15.39 15.20
CA THR A 131 -3.45 16.69 15.26
C THR A 131 -4.33 17.80 14.73
N PHE A 132 -5.10 17.54 13.70
CA PHE A 132 -6.02 18.48 13.10
C PHE A 132 -7.11 18.89 14.10
N ASN A 133 -7.74 17.93 14.76
CA ASN A 133 -8.74 18.21 15.81
C ASN A 133 -8.16 18.99 16.99
N GLN A 134 -6.89 18.81 17.33
CA GLN A 134 -6.21 19.59 18.37
C GLN A 134 -5.94 21.04 17.95
N ILE A 135 -5.61 21.27 16.67
CA ILE A 135 -5.41 22.62 16.12
C ILE A 135 -6.74 23.35 15.98
N ALA A 136 -7.79 22.66 15.58
CA ALA A 136 -9.13 23.20 15.41
C ALA A 136 -9.82 23.62 16.73
N LEU A 137 -9.24 23.29 17.89
CA LEU A 137 -9.70 23.79 19.19
C LEU A 137 -9.35 25.28 19.42
N ASN A 138 -8.56 25.88 18.54
CA ASN A 138 -8.23 27.30 18.58
C ASN A 138 -9.16 28.05 17.63
N GLU A 139 -9.97 29.02 18.13
CA GLU A 139 -10.99 29.72 17.31
C GLU A 139 -10.40 30.40 16.06
N GLU A 140 -9.18 30.96 16.17
CA GLU A 140 -8.50 31.62 15.05
C GLU A 140 -8.15 30.61 13.94
N ASP A 141 -7.66 29.43 14.31
CA ASP A 141 -7.29 28.37 13.37
C ASP A 141 -8.53 27.73 12.72
N ALA A 142 -9.62 27.58 13.47
CA ALA A 142 -10.89 27.08 12.95
C ALA A 142 -11.47 28.01 11.88
N ILE A 143 -11.37 29.34 12.10
CA ILE A 143 -11.78 30.36 11.11
C ILE A 143 -10.91 30.27 9.85
N ALA A 144 -9.60 30.12 10.00
CA ALA A 144 -8.67 30.00 8.88
C ALA A 144 -8.93 28.73 8.06
N LEU A 145 -9.20 27.59 8.72
CA LEU A 145 -9.52 26.33 8.06
C LEU A 145 -10.86 26.39 7.30
N LYS A 146 -11.87 26.99 7.91
CA LYS A 146 -13.16 27.22 7.28
C LYS A 146 -13.05 28.15 6.06
N ALA A 147 -12.19 29.17 6.13
CA ALA A 147 -11.90 30.03 4.99
C ALA A 147 -11.17 29.30 3.85
N MET A 148 -10.49 28.20 4.13
CA MET A 148 -9.85 27.31 3.16
C MET A 148 -10.82 26.24 2.62
N GLY A 149 -12.09 26.24 3.02
CA GLY A 149 -13.11 25.28 2.59
C GLY A 149 -13.00 23.91 3.28
N ILE A 150 -12.31 23.83 4.42
CA ILE A 150 -12.18 22.61 5.23
C ILE A 150 -13.25 22.64 6.30
N GLU A 151 -14.27 21.79 6.14
CA GLU A 151 -15.30 21.60 7.18
C GLU A 151 -14.78 20.61 8.23
N LEU A 152 -14.90 21.03 9.48
CA LEU A 152 -14.64 20.17 10.64
C LEU A 152 -15.93 19.42 10.93
N GLU A 153 -15.90 18.10 10.84
CA GLU A 153 -17.00 17.28 11.35
C GLU A 153 -16.97 17.30 12.89
N ASP A 154 -18.12 17.53 13.50
CA ASP A 154 -18.36 17.57 14.95
C ASP A 154 -18.16 16.19 15.62
#